data_85fde5a482bd1e6ccff30a1c4fc2e547
#
_entry.id   85fde5a482bd1e6ccff30a1c4fc2e547
#
_cell.length_a   1.000
_cell.length_b   1.000
_cell.length_c   1.000
_cell.angle_alpha   90.00
_cell.angle_beta   90.00
_cell.angle_gamma   90.00
#
_symmetry.space_group_name_H-M   'P 1'
#
loop_
_entity.id
_entity.type
_entity.pdbx_description
1 polymer ?
#
loop_
_entity_poly.entity_id
_entity_poly.type
_entity_poly.pdbx_seq_one_letter_code
_entity_poly.pdbx_strand_id
1 'polypeptide(L)'
;MEIRKYNSDDIKQFTDLMPDLGYPSSLDEMKVRMQRIESNPNYYTFVAIKDNNLVGMIGITIHTTYTNNDEKIQITSLVTKKEYRGQGIAKALIKYVEEWSLKRGSDFIYLLSGKSEKRIKAHELYKFLGYEITGYRFVKCMKK
;
A
#
# COMPACT_ATOMS: atom_id res chain seq x y z
N MET A 1 4.80 -3.29 -18.03
CA MET A 1 4.03 -2.83 -16.86
C MET A 1 4.50 -1.45 -16.47
N GLU A 2 3.57 -0.57 -16.18
CA GLU A 2 3.83 0.79 -15.73
C GLU A 2 3.39 0.94 -14.28
N ILE A 3 4.19 1.65 -13.46
CA ILE A 3 3.78 2.06 -12.12
C ILE A 3 3.80 3.58 -12.12
N ARG A 4 2.70 4.17 -11.68
CA ARG A 4 2.53 5.61 -11.64
C ARG A 4 1.65 6.03 -10.49
N LYS A 5 1.60 7.33 -10.23
CA LYS A 5 0.72 7.87 -9.21
C LYS A 5 -0.75 7.68 -9.61
N TYR A 6 -1.59 7.37 -8.62
CA TYR A 6 -3.05 7.32 -8.78
C TYR A 6 -3.58 8.68 -9.23
N ASN A 7 -4.60 8.67 -10.09
CA ASN A 7 -5.38 9.87 -10.41
C ASN A 7 -6.88 9.53 -10.36
N SER A 8 -7.73 10.55 -10.37
CA SER A 8 -9.17 10.37 -10.18
C SER A 8 -9.84 9.54 -11.27
N ASP A 9 -9.25 9.45 -12.46
CA ASP A 9 -9.76 8.62 -13.55
C ASP A 9 -9.60 7.12 -13.26
N ASP A 10 -8.77 6.77 -12.30
CA ASP A 10 -8.54 5.37 -11.91
C ASP A 10 -9.61 4.84 -10.96
N ILE A 11 -10.51 5.68 -10.47
CA ILE A 11 -11.39 5.32 -9.34
C ILE A 11 -12.20 4.05 -9.56
N LYS A 12 -12.70 3.82 -10.76
CA LYS A 12 -13.54 2.66 -11.04
C LYS A 12 -12.74 1.35 -10.93
N GLN A 13 -11.61 1.26 -11.62
CA GLN A 13 -10.74 0.10 -11.56
C GLN A 13 -10.08 -0.05 -10.19
N PHE A 14 -9.78 1.05 -9.53
CA PHE A 14 -9.24 1.06 -8.18
C PHE A 14 -10.24 0.45 -7.19
N THR A 15 -11.53 0.80 -7.32
CA THR A 15 -12.60 0.23 -6.50
C THR A 15 -12.69 -1.28 -6.71
N ASP A 16 -12.47 -1.76 -7.93
CA ASP A 16 -12.52 -3.18 -8.26
C ASP A 16 -11.39 -3.99 -7.58
N LEU A 17 -10.34 -3.35 -7.09
CA LEU A 17 -9.29 -4.00 -6.31
C LEU A 17 -9.67 -4.23 -4.85
N MET A 18 -10.66 -3.51 -4.34
CA MET A 18 -10.98 -3.55 -2.91
C MET A 18 -11.40 -4.93 -2.42
N PRO A 19 -12.18 -5.74 -3.16
CA PRO A 19 -12.45 -7.12 -2.75
C PRO A 19 -11.17 -7.95 -2.57
N ASP A 20 -10.19 -7.78 -3.45
CA ASP A 20 -8.93 -8.51 -3.37
C ASP A 20 -8.07 -8.06 -2.19
N LEU A 21 -8.22 -6.82 -1.76
CA LEU A 21 -7.60 -6.32 -0.53
C LEU A 21 -8.31 -6.85 0.72
N GLY A 22 -9.57 -7.30 0.58
CA GLY A 22 -10.38 -7.82 1.68
C GLY A 22 -11.43 -6.85 2.21
N TYR A 23 -11.62 -5.71 1.54
CA TYR A 23 -12.53 -4.66 1.97
C TYR A 23 -13.39 -4.16 0.81
N PRO A 24 -14.31 -5.00 0.31
CA PRO A 24 -15.19 -4.57 -0.78
C PRO A 24 -15.96 -3.31 -0.37
N SER A 25 -16.01 -2.34 -1.27
CA SER A 25 -16.65 -1.05 -1.05
C SER A 25 -17.37 -0.62 -2.31
N SER A 26 -18.40 0.20 -2.16
CA SER A 26 -19.11 0.76 -3.31
C SER A 26 -18.26 1.85 -3.98
N LEU A 27 -18.57 2.14 -5.23
CA LEU A 27 -17.91 3.21 -5.96
C LEU A 27 -18.08 4.57 -5.25
N ASP A 28 -19.28 4.84 -4.74
CA ASP A 28 -19.55 6.10 -4.03
C ASP A 28 -18.74 6.21 -2.74
N GLU A 29 -18.64 5.13 -1.97
CA GLU A 29 -17.81 5.11 -0.78
C GLU A 29 -16.34 5.36 -1.12
N MET A 30 -15.85 4.73 -2.19
CA MET A 30 -14.46 4.88 -2.59
C MET A 30 -14.15 6.27 -3.12
N LYS A 31 -15.10 6.92 -3.80
CA LYS A 31 -14.92 8.31 -4.24
C LYS A 31 -14.70 9.24 -3.05
N VAL A 32 -15.50 9.10 -2.00
CA VAL A 32 -15.36 9.89 -0.78
C VAL A 32 -14.02 9.60 -0.10
N ARG A 33 -13.70 8.31 0.03
CA ARG A 33 -12.46 7.86 0.69
C ARG A 33 -11.21 8.37 -0.03
N MET A 34 -11.17 8.21 -1.35
CA MET A 34 -10.01 8.63 -2.14
C MET A 34 -9.88 10.15 -2.20
N GLN A 35 -10.97 10.89 -2.16
CA GLN A 35 -10.91 12.35 -2.07
C GLN A 35 -10.22 12.78 -0.78
N ARG A 36 -10.50 12.11 0.33
CA ARG A 36 -9.85 12.37 1.62
C ARG A 36 -8.35 12.04 1.56
N ILE A 37 -8.01 10.89 0.98
CA ILE A 37 -6.62 10.45 0.85
C ILE A 37 -5.84 11.39 -0.05
N GLU A 38 -6.38 11.73 -1.22
CA GLU A 38 -5.70 12.61 -2.18
C GLU A 38 -5.54 14.04 -1.65
N SER A 39 -6.41 14.46 -0.73
CA SER A 39 -6.32 15.79 -0.12
C SER A 39 -5.29 15.85 1.01
N ASN A 40 -4.79 14.71 1.48
CA ASN A 40 -3.85 14.66 2.59
C ASN A 40 -2.42 14.63 2.04
N PRO A 41 -1.59 15.66 2.35
CA PRO A 41 -0.23 15.75 1.79
C PRO A 41 0.72 14.65 2.26
N ASN A 42 0.33 13.90 3.29
CA ASN A 42 1.16 12.80 3.82
C ASN A 42 0.78 11.44 3.23
N TYR A 43 -0.17 11.40 2.29
CA TYR A 43 -0.58 10.17 1.62
C TYR A 43 -0.12 10.18 0.16
N TYR A 44 0.38 9.03 -0.29
CA TYR A 44 0.71 8.80 -1.69
C TYR A 44 0.18 7.44 -2.10
N THR A 45 -0.45 7.39 -3.26
CA THR A 45 -1.01 6.15 -3.81
C THR A 45 -0.42 5.92 -5.20
N PHE A 46 0.15 4.74 -5.41
CA PHE A 46 0.70 4.34 -6.71
C PHE A 46 -0.06 3.14 -7.23
N VAL A 47 -0.21 3.08 -8.53
CA VAL A 47 -0.95 2.01 -9.21
C VAL A 47 -0.06 1.34 -10.24
N ALA A 48 -0.28 0.04 -10.43
CA ALA A 48 0.38 -0.75 -11.46
C ALA A 48 -0.59 -0.98 -12.61
N ILE A 49 -0.14 -0.68 -13.81
CA ILE A 49 -0.93 -0.81 -15.05
C ILE A 49 -0.27 -1.85 -15.92
N LYS A 50 -1.03 -2.85 -16.35
CA LYS A 50 -0.59 -3.91 -17.24
C LYS A 50 -1.72 -4.24 -18.20
N ASP A 51 -1.41 -4.36 -19.50
CA ASP A 51 -2.41 -4.62 -20.54
C ASP A 51 -3.58 -3.63 -20.48
N ASN A 52 -3.29 -2.37 -20.25
CA ASN A 52 -4.24 -1.27 -20.08
C ASN A 52 -5.21 -1.44 -18.90
N ASN A 53 -4.91 -2.35 -17.96
CA ASN A 53 -5.71 -2.58 -16.77
C ASN A 53 -4.95 -2.17 -15.52
N LEU A 54 -5.68 -1.65 -14.54
CA LEU A 54 -5.14 -1.38 -13.21
C LEU A 54 -5.11 -2.71 -12.45
N VAL A 55 -3.92 -3.23 -12.21
CA VAL A 55 -3.73 -4.59 -11.70
C VAL A 55 -3.18 -4.66 -10.28
N GLY A 56 -2.83 -3.52 -9.71
CA GLY A 56 -2.32 -3.47 -8.33
C GLY A 56 -2.22 -2.05 -7.84
N MET A 57 -2.08 -1.91 -6.52
CA MET A 57 -1.85 -0.62 -5.89
C MET A 57 -1.00 -0.76 -4.65
N ILE A 58 -0.32 0.31 -4.29
CA ILE A 58 0.36 0.45 -3.01
C ILE A 58 0.04 1.84 -2.46
N GLY A 59 -0.40 1.88 -1.21
CA GLY A 59 -0.64 3.12 -0.49
C GLY A 59 0.40 3.32 0.58
N ILE A 60 0.89 4.53 0.72
CA ILE A 60 1.89 4.87 1.73
C ILE A 60 1.50 6.14 2.47
N THR A 61 1.98 6.25 3.69
CA THR A 61 1.89 7.48 4.48
C THR A 61 3.28 7.90 4.96
N ILE A 62 3.47 9.21 5.08
CA ILE A 62 4.71 9.78 5.57
C ILE A 62 4.50 10.21 7.01
N HIS A 63 5.39 9.79 7.89
CA HIS A 63 5.32 10.09 9.32
C HIS A 63 6.51 10.89 9.79
N THR A 64 6.22 11.97 10.53
CA THR A 64 7.19 12.70 11.31
C THR A 64 7.16 12.13 12.72
N THR A 65 8.32 11.91 13.34
CA THR A 65 8.41 11.29 14.66
C THR A 65 9.02 12.24 15.68
N TYR A 66 8.80 11.93 16.96
CA TYR A 66 9.41 12.70 18.06
C TYR A 66 10.89 12.39 18.25
N THR A 67 11.40 11.32 17.65
CA THR A 67 12.71 10.76 17.99
C THR A 67 13.85 11.23 17.08
N ASN A 68 13.54 11.71 15.88
CA ASN A 68 14.54 12.26 14.96
C ASN A 68 13.87 13.13 13.89
N ASN A 69 14.69 13.74 13.03
CA ASN A 69 14.23 14.65 12.00
C ASN A 69 13.88 13.96 10.68
N ASP A 70 14.13 12.66 10.55
CA ASP A 70 13.89 11.94 9.32
C ASP A 70 12.43 11.55 9.18
N GLU A 71 11.91 11.64 7.97
CA GLU A 71 10.59 11.12 7.66
C GLU A 71 10.64 9.59 7.58
N LYS A 72 9.60 8.93 8.09
CA LYS A 72 9.43 7.48 7.99
C LYS A 72 8.27 7.17 7.07
N ILE A 73 8.44 6.17 6.22
CA ILE A 73 7.42 5.77 5.25
C ILE A 73 6.75 4.51 5.75
N GLN A 74 5.42 4.55 5.82
CA GLN A 74 4.63 3.36 6.14
C GLN A 74 3.90 2.88 4.89
N ILE A 75 4.03 1.60 4.55
CA ILE A 75 3.16 0.97 3.57
C ILE A 75 1.86 0.63 4.30
N THR A 76 0.76 1.25 3.88
CA THR A 76 -0.54 1.08 4.53
C THR A 76 -1.43 0.08 3.79
N SER A 77 -1.24 -0.08 2.50
CA SER A 77 -2.04 -1.00 1.68
C SER A 77 -1.21 -1.49 0.52
N LEU A 78 -1.38 -2.76 0.20
CA LEU A 78 -0.70 -3.39 -0.93
C LEU A 78 -1.60 -4.51 -1.43
N VAL A 79 -2.00 -4.43 -2.68
CA VAL A 79 -2.85 -5.46 -3.28
C VAL A 79 -2.51 -5.64 -4.76
N THR A 80 -2.57 -6.91 -5.20
CA THR A 80 -2.50 -7.29 -6.60
C THR A 80 -3.84 -7.92 -6.98
N LYS A 81 -4.37 -7.54 -8.14
CA LYS A 81 -5.59 -8.12 -8.68
C LYS A 81 -5.43 -9.64 -8.78
N LYS A 82 -6.42 -10.37 -8.32
CA LYS A 82 -6.35 -11.83 -8.17
C LYS A 82 -5.82 -12.54 -9.42
N GLU A 83 -6.32 -12.15 -10.59
CA GLU A 83 -5.98 -12.78 -11.88
C GLU A 83 -4.53 -12.52 -12.30
N TYR A 84 -3.87 -11.56 -11.66
CA TYR A 84 -2.49 -11.15 -11.98
C TYR A 84 -1.49 -11.54 -10.90
N ARG A 85 -1.91 -12.31 -9.90
CA ARG A 85 -1.01 -12.78 -8.83
C ARG A 85 0.05 -13.72 -9.37
N GLY A 86 1.20 -13.75 -8.70
CA GLY A 86 2.32 -14.60 -9.11
C GLY A 86 3.16 -14.05 -10.25
N GLN A 87 2.97 -12.79 -10.62
CA GLN A 87 3.70 -12.14 -11.72
C GLN A 87 4.68 -11.06 -11.26
N GLY A 88 4.93 -10.97 -9.95
CA GLY A 88 5.89 -10.02 -9.40
C GLY A 88 5.39 -8.60 -9.26
N ILE A 89 4.09 -8.36 -9.33
CA ILE A 89 3.52 -7.00 -9.26
C ILE A 89 3.72 -6.38 -7.87
N ALA A 90 3.42 -7.13 -6.80
CA ALA A 90 3.62 -6.66 -5.43
C ALA A 90 5.07 -6.30 -5.18
N LYS A 91 5.99 -7.16 -5.61
CA LYS A 91 7.44 -6.91 -5.51
C LYS A 91 7.84 -5.62 -6.23
N ALA A 92 7.32 -5.42 -7.44
CA ALA A 92 7.61 -4.23 -8.24
C ALA A 92 7.08 -2.96 -7.56
N LEU A 93 5.88 -3.02 -6.97
CA LEU A 93 5.29 -1.90 -6.24
C LEU A 93 6.12 -1.54 -5.01
N ILE A 94 6.56 -2.53 -4.24
CA ILE A 94 7.41 -2.29 -3.06
C ILE A 94 8.74 -1.65 -3.48
N LYS A 95 9.38 -2.19 -4.51
CA LYS A 95 10.65 -1.63 -5.01
C LYS A 95 10.49 -0.21 -5.51
N TYR A 96 9.38 0.08 -6.19
CA TYR A 96 9.08 1.44 -6.63
C TYR A 96 9.03 2.41 -5.45
N VAL A 97 8.34 2.03 -4.38
CA VAL A 97 8.24 2.84 -3.16
C VAL A 97 9.60 2.98 -2.47
N GLU A 98 10.41 1.92 -2.44
CA GLU A 98 11.75 1.99 -1.87
C GLU A 98 12.62 3.02 -2.60
N GLU A 99 12.62 2.99 -3.94
CA GLU A 99 13.36 3.96 -4.75
C GLU A 99 12.81 5.38 -4.57
N TRP A 100 11.48 5.51 -4.57
CA TRP A 100 10.81 6.79 -4.36
C TRP A 100 11.18 7.37 -3.00
N SER A 101 11.21 6.54 -1.96
CA SER A 101 11.55 6.95 -0.60
C SER A 101 13.00 7.43 -0.49
N LEU A 102 13.93 6.70 -1.11
CA LEU A 102 15.34 7.08 -1.12
C LEU A 102 15.56 8.41 -1.83
N LYS A 103 14.90 8.64 -2.95
CA LYS A 103 14.98 9.92 -3.68
C LYS A 103 14.42 11.08 -2.86
N ARG A 104 13.46 10.80 -1.99
CA ARG A 104 12.88 11.79 -1.08
C ARG A 104 13.76 12.06 0.14
N GLY A 105 14.76 11.20 0.38
CA GLY A 105 15.67 11.34 1.54
C GLY A 105 15.27 10.47 2.74
N SER A 106 14.31 9.55 2.58
CA SER A 106 13.94 8.61 3.62
C SER A 106 14.53 7.24 3.33
N ASP A 107 15.20 6.67 4.31
CA ASP A 107 15.79 5.33 4.22
C ASP A 107 15.07 4.31 5.14
N PHE A 108 13.93 4.69 5.70
CA PHE A 108 13.21 3.84 6.63
C PHE A 108 11.79 3.58 6.14
N ILE A 109 11.45 2.32 5.92
CA ILE A 109 10.12 1.88 5.50
C ILE A 109 9.65 0.78 6.45
N TYR A 110 8.40 0.86 6.88
CA TYR A 110 7.79 -0.19 7.69
C TYR A 110 6.36 -0.47 7.23
N LEU A 111 5.84 -1.61 7.67
CA LEU A 111 4.46 -1.98 7.41
C LEU A 111 3.93 -2.82 8.58
N LEU A 112 2.60 -2.89 8.68
CA LEU A 112 1.91 -3.73 9.64
C LEU A 112 1.18 -4.82 8.86
N SER A 113 1.37 -6.07 9.25
CA SER A 113 0.73 -7.21 8.60
C SER A 113 0.11 -8.13 9.65
N GLY A 114 -1.08 -8.63 9.35
CA GLY A 114 -1.77 -9.55 10.25
C GLY A 114 -1.05 -10.88 10.41
N LYS A 115 -1.37 -11.60 11.49
CA LYS A 115 -0.77 -12.90 11.81
C LYS A 115 -1.50 -14.09 11.16
N SER A 116 -2.59 -13.86 10.43
CA SER A 116 -3.39 -14.97 9.87
C SER A 116 -2.62 -15.77 8.84
N GLU A 117 -2.99 -17.03 8.66
CA GLU A 117 -2.41 -17.90 7.64
C GLU A 117 -2.53 -17.32 6.23
N LYS A 118 -3.57 -16.53 5.97
CA LYS A 118 -3.77 -15.85 4.69
C LYS A 118 -2.63 -14.88 4.36
N ARG A 119 -1.84 -14.47 5.35
CA ARG A 119 -0.74 -13.51 5.19
C ARG A 119 0.64 -14.17 5.07
N ILE A 120 0.73 -15.51 5.10
CA ILE A 120 2.02 -16.21 5.07
C ILE A 120 2.82 -15.87 3.82
N LYS A 121 2.18 -15.88 2.65
CA LYS A 121 2.85 -15.54 1.38
C LYS A 121 3.37 -14.11 1.38
N ALA A 122 2.59 -13.18 1.94
CA ALA A 122 3.00 -11.79 2.05
C ALA A 122 4.21 -11.66 2.98
N HIS A 123 4.19 -12.36 4.12
CA HIS A 123 5.32 -12.37 5.05
C HIS A 123 6.59 -12.92 4.41
N GLU A 124 6.48 -13.98 3.62
CA GLU A 124 7.60 -14.54 2.88
C GLU A 124 8.19 -13.52 1.90
N LEU A 125 7.34 -12.80 1.18
CA LEU A 125 7.78 -11.76 0.26
C LEU A 125 8.52 -10.65 1.02
N TYR A 126 7.97 -10.18 2.15
CA TYR A 126 8.60 -9.12 2.94
C TYR A 126 9.98 -9.56 3.43
N LYS A 127 10.10 -10.77 3.97
CA LYS A 127 11.38 -11.32 4.41
C LYS A 127 12.38 -11.45 3.26
N PHE A 128 11.92 -11.93 2.11
CA PHE A 128 12.76 -12.03 0.91
C PHE A 128 13.31 -10.67 0.49
N LEU A 129 12.50 -9.60 0.64
CA LEU A 129 12.90 -8.23 0.31
C LEU A 129 13.73 -7.55 1.41
N GLY A 130 14.03 -8.26 2.50
CA GLY A 130 14.88 -7.75 3.58
C GLY A 130 14.14 -7.08 4.73
N TYR A 131 12.82 -7.20 4.79
CA TYR A 131 12.04 -6.67 5.90
C TYR A 131 12.11 -7.61 7.11
N GLU A 132 12.25 -7.02 8.29
CA GLU A 132 12.39 -7.75 9.55
C GLU A 132 11.21 -7.44 10.47
N ILE A 133 10.84 -8.40 11.31
CA ILE A 133 9.82 -8.19 12.33
C ILE A 133 10.48 -7.50 13.52
N THR A 134 10.06 -6.27 13.84
CA THR A 134 10.70 -5.46 14.88
C THR A 134 9.79 -5.08 16.04
N GLY A 135 8.50 -5.44 15.98
CA GLY A 135 7.58 -5.02 17.02
C GLY A 135 6.21 -5.71 16.95
N TYR A 136 5.37 -5.32 17.89
CA TYR A 136 4.00 -5.82 18.01
C TYR A 136 3.01 -4.67 17.87
N ARG A 137 1.85 -4.96 17.27
CA ARG A 137 0.75 -4.01 17.18
C ARG A 137 -0.24 -4.31 18.29
N PHE A 138 -0.51 -3.30 19.12
CA PHE A 138 -1.54 -3.38 20.16
C PHE A 138 -2.75 -2.58 19.71
N VAL A 139 -3.93 -3.17 19.79
CA VAL A 139 -5.17 -2.54 19.35
C VAL A 139 -6.21 -2.58 20.45
N LYS A 140 -6.89 -1.48 20.65
CA LYS A 140 -8.05 -1.42 21.53
C LYS A 140 -9.20 -0.75 20.76
N CYS A 141 -10.33 -1.43 20.68
CA CYS A 141 -11.53 -0.83 20.10
C CYS A 141 -12.29 -0.08 21.20
N MET A 142 -12.49 1.21 21.01
CA MET A 142 -13.17 2.06 22.00
C MET A 142 -14.68 2.06 21.82
N LYS A 143 -15.19 1.50 20.74
CA LYS A 143 -16.63 1.35 20.50
C LYS A 143 -17.14 0.08 21.17
N LYS A 144 -18.27 0.19 21.83
CA LYS A 144 -18.96 -0.97 22.42
C LYS A 144 -19.92 -1.61 21.43
#